data_cf64370f83fe29cfe1cef48de8466693
#
_entry.id   cf64370f83fe29cfe1cef48de8466693
#
_cell.length_a   1.000
_cell.length_b   1.000
_cell.length_c   1.000
_cell.angle_alpha   90.00
_cell.angle_beta   90.00
_cell.angle_gamma   90.00
#
_symmetry.space_group_name_H-M   'P 1'
#
loop_
_entity.id
_entity.type
_entity.pdbx_description
1 polymer ?
#
loop_
_entity_poly.entity_id
_entity_poly.type
_entity_poly.pdbx_seq_one_letter_code
_entity_poly.pdbx_strand_id
1 'polypeptide(L)'
;YKKSGIRSGQLVETGAPAYKIITSEDWSIVFPLSDEDLTTYNGKTSLTVKFTGRDLETSGAFSTVTGGDGKTYGKLDFSKYMEQFVSDRYVDFEIVTDEVRGLKIPRSSVTDVTFYVIPKDYYVSGKKDSSDTSTVSQSGFRKETYADGKTVGVVTPCTIYYADDEYYYVDAGENSELKAGDFLTKDDSGERYQIGMTQSVQGVYNINRGYTVFRRIEILSSNDEYYTIKKGTDY
;
A
#
# COMPACT_ATOMS: atom_id res chain seq x y z
N TYR A 1 -38.39 -6.53 19.31
CA TYR A 1 -39.21 -5.29 19.36
C TYR A 1 -40.31 -5.40 18.31
N LYS A 2 -41.58 -5.51 18.77
CA LYS A 2 -42.73 -5.35 17.89
C LYS A 2 -43.08 -3.88 17.86
N LYS A 3 -43.08 -3.25 16.70
CA LYS A 3 -43.61 -1.90 16.50
C LYS A 3 -45.14 -1.96 16.79
N SER A 4 -45.55 -1.47 17.94
CA SER A 4 -46.98 -1.43 18.25
C SER A 4 -47.60 -0.26 17.47
N GLY A 5 -48.52 -0.58 16.57
CA GLY A 5 -49.26 0.41 15.81
C GLY A 5 -50.49 0.91 16.59
N ILE A 6 -50.28 1.48 17.80
CA ILE A 6 -51.39 2.08 18.57
C ILE A 6 -51.86 3.31 17.79
N ARG A 7 -53.15 3.35 17.50
CA ARG A 7 -53.81 4.46 16.78
C ARG A 7 -54.62 5.31 17.75
N SER A 8 -54.81 6.57 17.40
CA SER A 8 -55.71 7.48 18.16
C SER A 8 -57.10 6.86 18.30
N GLY A 9 -57.64 6.86 19.53
CA GLY A 9 -58.92 6.24 19.86
C GLY A 9 -58.91 4.72 20.13
N GLN A 10 -57.75 4.08 20.05
CA GLN A 10 -57.61 2.66 20.39
C GLN A 10 -57.58 2.47 21.91
N LEU A 11 -58.39 1.52 22.44
CA LEU A 11 -58.31 1.10 23.83
C LEU A 11 -57.04 0.29 24.07
N VAL A 12 -56.29 0.67 25.09
CA VAL A 12 -55.08 -0.01 25.52
C VAL A 12 -55.37 -0.75 26.84
N GLU A 13 -55.03 -2.00 26.92
CA GLU A 13 -55.20 -2.80 28.14
C GLU A 13 -54.31 -2.29 29.27
N THR A 14 -54.80 -2.43 30.51
CA THR A 14 -54.06 -2.03 31.70
C THR A 14 -52.71 -2.79 31.76
N GLY A 15 -51.59 -2.07 31.86
CA GLY A 15 -50.27 -2.63 31.89
C GLY A 15 -49.60 -2.84 30.52
N ALA A 16 -50.31 -2.60 29.41
CA ALA A 16 -49.71 -2.63 28.09
C ALA A 16 -48.85 -1.38 27.83
N PRO A 17 -47.66 -1.53 27.17
CA PRO A 17 -46.82 -0.36 26.88
C PRO A 17 -47.46 0.52 25.84
N ALA A 18 -47.83 1.76 26.22
CA ALA A 18 -48.53 2.73 25.39
C ALA A 18 -47.52 3.60 24.57
N TYR A 19 -46.37 3.92 25.13
CA TYR A 19 -45.35 4.74 24.51
C TYR A 19 -43.94 4.41 25.01
N LYS A 20 -42.96 4.89 24.30
CA LYS A 20 -41.53 4.79 24.68
C LYS A 20 -40.97 6.20 24.78
N ILE A 21 -40.36 6.53 25.89
CA ILE A 21 -39.67 7.79 26.11
C ILE A 21 -38.19 7.53 25.83
N ILE A 22 -37.56 8.36 25.04
CA ILE A 22 -36.14 8.41 24.82
C ILE A 22 -35.58 9.46 25.77
N THR A 23 -34.66 9.04 26.64
CA THR A 23 -34.07 9.88 27.68
C THR A 23 -32.61 10.21 27.44
N SER A 24 -31.97 9.64 26.39
CA SER A 24 -30.59 9.86 26.00
C SER A 24 -30.48 9.83 24.47
N GLU A 25 -29.53 10.56 23.93
CA GLU A 25 -29.15 10.45 22.51
C GLU A 25 -28.21 9.27 22.24
N ASP A 26 -27.78 8.53 23.28
CA ASP A 26 -26.89 7.41 23.14
C ASP A 26 -27.62 6.22 22.51
N TRP A 27 -26.99 5.64 21.54
CA TRP A 27 -27.48 4.45 20.84
C TRP A 27 -26.32 3.63 20.25
N SER A 28 -26.59 2.40 19.90
CA SER A 28 -25.55 1.49 19.40
C SER A 28 -26.06 0.69 18.22
N ILE A 29 -25.14 0.37 17.32
CA ILE A 29 -25.32 -0.63 16.26
C ILE A 29 -24.46 -1.84 16.60
N VAL A 30 -25.02 -3.03 16.42
CA VAL A 30 -24.29 -4.29 16.50
C VAL A 30 -24.38 -5.00 15.16
N PHE A 31 -23.25 -5.45 14.62
CA PHE A 31 -23.16 -6.04 13.29
C PHE A 31 -22.18 -7.21 13.28
N PRO A 32 -22.39 -8.20 12.41
CA PRO A 32 -21.47 -9.32 12.29
C PRO A 32 -20.10 -8.86 11.77
N LEU A 33 -19.02 -9.51 12.20
CA LEU A 33 -17.68 -9.34 11.71
C LEU A 33 -17.20 -10.64 11.08
N SER A 34 -16.57 -10.54 9.92
CA SER A 34 -15.78 -11.63 9.35
C SER A 34 -14.39 -11.70 10.00
N ASP A 35 -13.66 -12.80 9.78
CA ASP A 35 -12.28 -12.93 10.27
C ASP A 35 -11.35 -11.87 9.66
N GLU A 36 -11.62 -11.46 8.41
CA GLU A 36 -10.92 -10.38 7.74
C GLU A 36 -11.20 -9.02 8.40
N ASP A 37 -12.47 -8.75 8.74
CA ASP A 37 -12.87 -7.54 9.46
C ASP A 37 -12.20 -7.45 10.82
N LEU A 38 -12.14 -8.56 11.57
CA LEU A 38 -11.47 -8.64 12.86
C LEU A 38 -10.00 -8.25 12.76
N THR A 39 -9.33 -8.65 11.68
CA THR A 39 -7.94 -8.29 11.41
C THR A 39 -7.82 -6.82 11.02
N THR A 40 -8.70 -6.35 10.14
CA THR A 40 -8.69 -4.98 9.59
C THR A 40 -9.00 -3.92 10.65
N TYR A 41 -9.92 -4.23 11.56
CA TYR A 41 -10.34 -3.27 12.62
C TYR A 41 -9.61 -3.51 13.96
N ASN A 42 -8.66 -4.43 14.00
CA ASN A 42 -7.88 -4.67 15.22
C ASN A 42 -7.16 -3.41 15.69
N GLY A 43 -7.36 -3.06 16.96
CA GLY A 43 -6.77 -1.86 17.58
C GLY A 43 -7.43 -0.53 17.21
N LYS A 44 -8.45 -0.52 16.34
CA LYS A 44 -9.24 0.69 16.10
C LYS A 44 -10.22 0.93 17.25
N THR A 45 -10.32 2.18 17.67
CA THR A 45 -11.24 2.63 18.75
C THR A 45 -12.43 3.41 18.22
N SER A 46 -12.42 3.76 16.93
CA SER A 46 -13.49 4.51 16.27
C SER A 46 -13.57 4.09 14.81
N LEU A 47 -14.78 4.03 14.27
CA LEU A 47 -15.04 3.84 12.84
C LEU A 47 -16.04 4.89 12.35
N THR A 48 -15.82 5.38 11.14
CA THR A 48 -16.77 6.25 10.44
C THR A 48 -17.71 5.39 9.60
N VAL A 49 -18.99 5.68 9.65
CA VAL A 49 -20.01 4.97 8.88
C VAL A 49 -20.87 5.95 8.10
N LYS A 50 -21.26 5.54 6.91
CA LYS A 50 -22.21 6.21 6.03
C LYS A 50 -23.49 5.39 5.96
N PHE A 51 -24.63 5.99 6.31
CA PHE A 51 -25.91 5.30 6.30
C PHE A 51 -26.54 5.28 4.90
N THR A 52 -26.87 4.07 4.42
CA THR A 52 -27.54 3.90 3.15
C THR A 52 -28.95 4.47 3.20
N GLY A 53 -29.33 5.25 2.18
CA GLY A 53 -30.63 5.91 2.11
C GLY A 53 -30.80 7.14 3.00
N ARG A 54 -29.72 7.60 3.64
CA ARG A 54 -29.64 8.85 4.39
C ARG A 54 -28.35 9.56 4.01
N ASP A 55 -28.40 10.87 3.88
CA ASP A 55 -27.19 11.69 3.67
C ASP A 55 -26.54 11.98 5.04
N LEU A 56 -26.16 10.89 5.72
CA LEU A 56 -25.55 10.95 7.04
C LEU A 56 -24.29 10.09 7.08
N GLU A 57 -23.20 10.75 7.41
CA GLU A 57 -21.90 10.13 7.72
C GLU A 57 -21.50 10.57 9.14
N THR A 58 -21.14 9.63 9.99
CA THR A 58 -20.75 9.92 11.38
C THR A 58 -19.79 8.87 11.91
N SER A 59 -19.01 9.25 12.91
CA SER A 59 -18.06 8.35 13.59
C SER A 59 -18.66 7.84 14.90
N GLY A 60 -18.54 6.55 15.15
CA GLY A 60 -18.91 5.90 16.40
C GLY A 60 -17.70 5.29 17.11
N ALA A 61 -17.79 5.19 18.44
CA ALA A 61 -16.80 4.44 19.22
C ALA A 61 -16.94 2.95 18.92
N PHE A 62 -15.83 2.34 18.46
CA PHE A 62 -15.83 0.94 18.06
C PHE A 62 -15.34 0.04 19.20
N SER A 63 -16.03 -1.05 19.39
CA SER A 63 -15.65 -2.15 20.26
C SER A 63 -16.14 -3.48 19.70
N THR A 64 -15.66 -4.59 20.24
CA THR A 64 -16.17 -5.92 19.91
C THR A 64 -16.96 -6.49 21.07
N VAL A 65 -18.02 -7.24 20.79
CA VAL A 65 -18.83 -7.92 21.79
C VAL A 65 -19.06 -9.37 21.38
N THR A 66 -19.12 -10.27 22.37
CA THR A 66 -19.44 -11.66 22.12
C THR A 66 -20.94 -11.88 22.25
N GLY A 67 -21.55 -12.42 21.22
CA GLY A 67 -22.96 -12.79 21.21
C GLY A 67 -23.25 -14.04 22.06
N GLY A 68 -24.53 -14.26 22.36
CA GLY A 68 -24.96 -15.49 23.05
C GLY A 68 -24.75 -16.78 22.25
N ASP A 69 -24.46 -16.68 20.98
CA ASP A 69 -24.08 -17.75 20.05
C ASP A 69 -22.56 -18.03 20.01
N GLY A 70 -21.77 -17.32 20.84
CA GLY A 70 -20.33 -17.44 20.93
C GLY A 70 -19.56 -16.72 19.81
N LYS A 71 -20.23 -16.03 18.91
CA LYS A 71 -19.60 -15.27 17.81
C LYS A 71 -19.22 -13.87 18.25
N THR A 72 -18.20 -13.32 17.60
CA THR A 72 -17.78 -11.94 17.80
C THR A 72 -18.51 -11.01 16.83
N TYR A 73 -19.02 -9.91 17.38
CA TYR A 73 -19.73 -8.86 16.67
C TYR A 73 -19.02 -7.53 16.88
N GLY A 74 -19.09 -6.67 15.87
CA GLY A 74 -18.73 -5.26 16.01
C GLY A 74 -19.85 -4.50 16.69
N LYS A 75 -19.48 -3.56 17.58
CA LYS A 75 -20.38 -2.63 18.22
C LYS A 75 -19.89 -1.21 17.96
N LEU A 76 -20.78 -0.36 17.48
CA LEU A 76 -20.55 1.07 17.34
C LEU A 76 -21.47 1.82 18.27
N ASP A 77 -20.91 2.65 19.14
CA ASP A 77 -21.63 3.51 20.06
C ASP A 77 -21.61 4.95 19.54
N PHE A 78 -22.80 5.56 19.50
CA PHE A 78 -23.02 6.93 19.03
C PHE A 78 -23.70 7.74 20.12
N SER A 79 -23.46 9.05 20.13
CA SER A 79 -24.05 10.03 21.06
C SER A 79 -24.81 11.13 20.35
N LYS A 80 -25.12 10.95 19.05
CA LYS A 80 -25.84 11.94 18.22
C LYS A 80 -26.75 11.24 17.23
N TYR A 81 -27.76 11.97 16.71
CA TYR A 81 -28.66 11.56 15.62
C TYR A 81 -29.58 10.39 15.97
N MET A 82 -29.75 10.08 17.23
CA MET A 82 -30.59 8.97 17.69
C MET A 82 -32.04 9.14 17.19
N GLU A 83 -32.55 10.37 17.10
CA GLU A 83 -33.89 10.71 16.64
C GLU A 83 -34.18 10.20 15.22
N GLN A 84 -33.15 10.11 14.35
CA GLN A 84 -33.34 9.62 13.00
C GLN A 84 -33.50 8.08 12.91
N PHE A 85 -33.13 7.36 13.98
CA PHE A 85 -33.10 5.91 14.03
C PHE A 85 -34.12 5.30 15.02
N VAL A 86 -34.88 6.11 15.72
CA VAL A 86 -35.81 5.69 16.78
C VAL A 86 -36.78 4.59 16.35
N SER A 87 -37.21 4.63 15.09
CA SER A 87 -38.18 3.70 14.51
C SER A 87 -37.54 2.46 13.88
N ASP A 88 -36.26 2.46 13.74
CA ASP A 88 -35.57 1.43 12.98
C ASP A 88 -34.96 0.39 13.93
N ARG A 89 -35.09 -0.86 13.56
CA ARG A 89 -34.45 -1.97 14.25
C ARG A 89 -33.19 -2.43 13.50
N TYR A 90 -33.22 -2.30 12.19
CA TYR A 90 -32.13 -2.64 11.28
C TYR A 90 -31.83 -1.40 10.46
N VAL A 91 -30.56 -1.15 10.26
CA VAL A 91 -30.07 -0.04 9.45
C VAL A 91 -28.97 -0.56 8.55
N ASP A 92 -28.99 -0.11 7.31
CA ASP A 92 -27.96 -0.42 6.34
C ASP A 92 -26.92 0.71 6.37
N PHE A 93 -25.65 0.34 6.47
CA PHE A 93 -24.55 1.28 6.51
C PHE A 93 -23.31 0.67 5.87
N GLU A 94 -22.43 1.53 5.43
CA GLU A 94 -21.08 1.20 4.95
C GLU A 94 -20.06 1.77 5.93
N ILE A 95 -19.04 0.98 6.27
CA ILE A 95 -17.90 1.48 7.04
C ILE A 95 -17.01 2.24 6.06
N VAL A 96 -16.85 3.55 6.33
CA VAL A 96 -15.91 4.38 5.59
C VAL A 96 -14.50 4.03 6.08
N THR A 97 -13.83 3.18 5.33
CA THR A 97 -12.40 2.99 5.53
C THR A 97 -11.68 4.21 4.97
N ASP A 98 -10.60 4.66 5.64
CA ASP A 98 -9.77 5.72 5.10
C ASP A 98 -9.47 5.38 3.64
N GLU A 99 -9.96 6.21 2.72
CA GLU A 99 -9.66 6.02 1.31
C GLU A 99 -8.15 6.09 1.17
N VAL A 100 -7.54 4.94 0.97
CA VAL A 100 -6.13 4.89 0.62
C VAL A 100 -6.00 5.57 -0.74
N ARG A 101 -5.63 6.85 -0.71
CA ARG A 101 -5.48 7.65 -1.93
C ARG A 101 -4.24 7.19 -2.67
N GLY A 102 -4.45 6.68 -3.86
CA GLY A 102 -3.38 6.18 -4.72
C GLY A 102 -3.85 5.98 -6.15
N LEU A 103 -2.94 5.47 -6.98
CA LEU A 103 -3.27 5.06 -8.34
C LEU A 103 -3.78 3.62 -8.30
N LYS A 104 -4.92 3.36 -8.95
CA LYS A 104 -5.42 1.99 -9.14
C LYS A 104 -4.79 1.38 -10.38
N ILE A 105 -4.18 0.23 -10.22
CA ILE A 105 -3.59 -0.54 -11.32
C ILE A 105 -4.11 -1.99 -11.29
N PRO A 106 -4.32 -2.64 -12.43
CA PRO A 106 -4.69 -4.05 -12.45
C PRO A 106 -3.61 -4.91 -11.80
N ARG A 107 -4.00 -5.94 -11.03
CA ARG A 107 -3.04 -6.89 -10.44
C ARG A 107 -2.15 -7.56 -11.49
N SER A 108 -2.71 -7.85 -12.66
CA SER A 108 -1.98 -8.46 -13.78
C SER A 108 -0.87 -7.59 -14.38
N SER A 109 -0.83 -6.29 -14.07
CA SER A 109 0.23 -5.39 -14.53
C SER A 109 1.45 -5.37 -13.62
N VAL A 110 1.34 -5.95 -12.42
CA VAL A 110 2.44 -6.02 -11.46
C VAL A 110 3.30 -7.23 -11.75
N THR A 111 4.61 -7.02 -11.78
CA THR A 111 5.60 -8.07 -11.99
C THR A 111 6.75 -7.93 -11.00
N ASP A 112 7.38 -9.05 -10.70
CA ASP A 112 8.60 -9.09 -9.91
C ASP A 112 9.82 -9.16 -10.84
N VAL A 113 10.74 -8.22 -10.68
CA VAL A 113 12.00 -8.19 -11.44
C VAL A 113 13.17 -8.31 -10.48
N THR A 114 14.11 -9.19 -10.81
CA THR A 114 15.33 -9.39 -10.03
C THR A 114 16.42 -8.46 -10.50
N PHE A 115 17.04 -7.76 -9.56
CA PHE A 115 18.16 -6.84 -9.79
C PHE A 115 19.39 -7.28 -9.04
N TYR A 116 20.57 -6.99 -9.56
CA TYR A 116 21.81 -6.99 -8.78
C TYR A 116 21.80 -5.77 -7.85
N VAL A 117 22.18 -6.00 -6.60
CA VAL A 117 22.30 -4.96 -5.58
C VAL A 117 23.76 -4.66 -5.38
N ILE A 118 24.20 -3.47 -5.79
CA ILE A 118 25.61 -3.09 -5.82
C ILE A 118 25.80 -1.85 -4.95
N PRO A 119 26.77 -1.86 -3.99
CA PRO A 119 27.03 -0.69 -3.16
C PRO A 119 27.40 0.54 -4.00
N LYS A 120 26.87 1.70 -3.63
CA LYS A 120 27.09 2.97 -4.34
C LYS A 120 28.57 3.36 -4.45
N ASP A 121 29.37 2.96 -3.49
CA ASP A 121 30.80 3.26 -3.45
C ASP A 121 31.60 2.70 -4.65
N TYR A 122 31.05 1.73 -5.36
CA TYR A 122 31.68 1.14 -6.55
C TYR A 122 31.27 1.83 -7.85
N TYR A 123 30.42 2.86 -7.77
CA TYR A 123 29.96 3.60 -8.94
C TYR A 123 30.94 4.73 -9.29
N VAL A 124 31.40 4.73 -10.51
CA VAL A 124 32.28 5.77 -11.05
C VAL A 124 31.44 6.80 -11.79
N SER A 125 31.42 8.02 -11.27
CA SER A 125 30.79 9.16 -11.95
C SER A 125 31.73 9.73 -13.00
N GLY A 126 31.28 9.80 -14.25
CA GLY A 126 32.06 10.45 -15.31
C GLY A 126 32.24 11.93 -14.99
N LYS A 127 33.48 12.38 -14.81
CA LYS A 127 33.78 13.82 -14.71
C LYS A 127 33.80 14.43 -16.11
N LYS A 128 33.06 15.51 -16.32
CA LYS A 128 33.32 16.42 -17.41
C LYS A 128 34.57 17.23 -17.05
N ASP A 129 35.71 16.87 -17.60
CA ASP A 129 36.84 17.78 -17.58
C ASP A 129 36.50 19.00 -18.46
N SER A 130 36.51 20.17 -17.86
CA SER A 130 36.15 21.45 -18.51
C SER A 130 37.19 21.94 -19.55
N SER A 131 38.25 21.20 -19.81
CA SER A 131 39.37 21.62 -20.67
C SER A 131 39.55 20.78 -21.92
N ASP A 132 38.89 19.63 -22.08
CA ASP A 132 39.02 18.83 -23.30
C ASP A 132 37.66 18.25 -23.73
N THR A 133 37.18 18.70 -24.88
CA THR A 133 35.86 18.37 -25.46
C THR A 133 35.80 16.94 -26.04
N SER A 134 36.88 16.18 -25.99
CA SER A 134 37.02 14.87 -26.70
C SER A 134 36.91 13.64 -25.79
N THR A 135 36.95 13.75 -24.47
CA THR A 135 36.83 12.63 -23.54
C THR A 135 35.68 12.77 -22.57
N VAL A 136 34.49 12.32 -22.98
CA VAL A 136 33.38 12.09 -22.07
C VAL A 136 33.71 10.81 -21.28
N SER A 137 34.14 10.95 -20.03
CA SER A 137 34.30 9.80 -19.14
C SER A 137 32.92 9.17 -18.93
N GLN A 138 32.77 7.92 -19.32
CA GLN A 138 31.52 7.19 -19.12
C GLN A 138 31.27 6.96 -17.62
N SER A 139 30.04 7.15 -17.19
CA SER A 139 29.61 6.76 -15.83
C SER A 139 29.22 5.30 -15.83
N GLY A 140 29.53 4.57 -14.76
CA GLY A 140 29.20 3.15 -14.64
C GLY A 140 29.97 2.48 -13.51
N PHE A 141 30.04 1.18 -13.53
CA PHE A 141 30.86 0.41 -12.59
C PHE A 141 32.17 -0.03 -13.24
N ARG A 142 33.26 0.05 -12.50
CA ARG A 142 34.57 -0.43 -12.99
C ARG A 142 34.65 -1.95 -12.84
N LYS A 143 34.38 -2.66 -13.95
CA LYS A 143 34.44 -4.12 -14.03
C LYS A 143 35.86 -4.59 -14.35
N GLU A 144 36.32 -5.59 -13.62
CA GLU A 144 37.58 -6.28 -13.96
C GLU A 144 37.40 -7.12 -15.20
N THR A 145 38.29 -6.92 -16.17
CA THR A 145 38.40 -7.74 -17.38
C THR A 145 39.84 -8.19 -17.56
N TYR A 146 40.01 -9.34 -18.19
CA TYR A 146 41.33 -9.84 -18.50
C TYR A 146 41.69 -9.47 -19.93
N ALA A 147 42.71 -8.62 -20.09
CA ALA A 147 43.23 -8.19 -21.39
C ALA A 147 44.76 -8.19 -21.38
N ASP A 148 45.37 -8.64 -22.45
CA ASP A 148 46.84 -8.67 -22.67
C ASP A 148 47.66 -9.32 -21.52
N GLY A 149 47.11 -10.37 -20.92
CA GLY A 149 47.78 -11.09 -19.83
C GLY A 149 47.68 -10.38 -18.46
N LYS A 150 46.86 -9.32 -18.33
CA LYS A 150 46.69 -8.55 -17.11
C LYS A 150 45.22 -8.32 -16.81
N THR A 151 44.88 -8.20 -15.52
CA THR A 151 43.57 -7.74 -15.09
C THR A 151 43.51 -6.22 -15.18
N VAL A 152 42.57 -5.69 -15.92
CA VAL A 152 42.34 -4.26 -16.08
C VAL A 152 40.88 -3.92 -15.68
N GLY A 153 40.68 -2.77 -15.04
CA GLY A 153 39.37 -2.28 -14.70
C GLY A 153 38.81 -1.42 -15.85
N VAL A 154 37.67 -1.83 -16.40
CA VAL A 154 36.99 -1.07 -17.46
C VAL A 154 35.66 -0.51 -16.93
N VAL A 155 35.43 0.80 -17.09
CA VAL A 155 34.14 1.41 -16.71
C VAL A 155 33.07 0.91 -17.66
N THR A 156 32.16 0.11 -17.13
CA THR A 156 31.07 -0.52 -17.85
C THR A 156 29.79 0.25 -17.53
N PRO A 157 29.17 0.91 -18.52
CA PRO A 157 27.91 1.59 -18.34
C PRO A 157 26.80 0.56 -18.08
N CYS A 158 25.87 0.90 -17.23
CA CYS A 158 24.72 0.05 -16.95
C CYS A 158 23.49 0.90 -16.64
N THR A 159 22.32 0.32 -16.81
CA THR A 159 21.07 0.97 -16.45
C THR A 159 20.78 0.76 -14.96
N ILE A 160 20.71 1.84 -14.21
CA ILE A 160 20.28 1.84 -12.83
C ILE A 160 18.77 2.07 -12.83
N TYR A 161 18.02 1.10 -12.32
CA TYR A 161 16.56 1.17 -12.27
C TYR A 161 16.03 1.81 -10.98
N TYR A 162 16.79 1.65 -9.90
CA TYR A 162 16.44 2.18 -8.59
C TYR A 162 17.71 2.37 -7.75
N ALA A 163 17.64 3.28 -6.79
CA ALA A 163 18.67 3.48 -5.77
C ALA A 163 18.01 3.76 -4.42
N ASP A 164 18.52 3.14 -3.37
CA ASP A 164 18.25 3.51 -1.98
C ASP A 164 19.43 4.29 -1.40
N ASP A 165 19.56 4.42 -0.09
CA ASP A 165 20.63 5.19 0.52
C ASP A 165 22.03 4.59 0.33
N GLU A 166 22.12 3.24 0.24
CA GLU A 166 23.40 2.51 0.24
C GLU A 166 23.69 1.81 -1.09
N TYR A 167 22.67 1.42 -1.88
CA TYR A 167 22.80 0.54 -3.02
C TYR A 167 22.19 1.09 -4.30
N TYR A 168 22.76 0.65 -5.43
CA TYR A 168 22.13 0.73 -6.75
C TYR A 168 21.56 -0.62 -7.15
N TYR A 169 20.40 -0.58 -7.81
CA TYR A 169 19.70 -1.73 -8.37
C TYR A 169 19.85 -1.75 -9.87
N VAL A 170 20.60 -2.74 -10.36
CA VAL A 170 21.04 -2.85 -11.74
C VAL A 170 20.42 -4.09 -12.36
N ASP A 171 20.15 -4.06 -13.66
CA ASP A 171 19.56 -5.17 -14.40
C ASP A 171 20.36 -6.47 -14.22
N ALA A 172 19.68 -7.55 -13.83
CA ALA A 172 20.23 -8.89 -13.71
C ALA A 172 19.81 -9.81 -14.87
N GLY A 173 19.20 -9.25 -15.93
CA GLY A 173 18.76 -10.00 -17.11
C GLY A 173 19.90 -10.53 -17.98
N GLU A 174 19.54 -11.37 -18.95
CA GLU A 174 20.51 -11.99 -19.85
C GLU A 174 21.32 -10.97 -20.68
N ASN A 175 20.74 -9.83 -20.99
CA ASN A 175 21.38 -8.76 -21.76
C ASN A 175 22.14 -7.73 -20.91
N SER A 176 22.21 -7.93 -19.59
CA SER A 176 22.99 -7.04 -18.72
C SER A 176 24.48 -7.15 -19.02
N GLU A 177 25.18 -6.02 -19.05
CA GLU A 177 26.64 -5.94 -19.18
C GLU A 177 27.36 -6.45 -17.92
N LEU A 178 26.68 -6.42 -16.78
CA LEU A 178 27.15 -6.93 -15.52
C LEU A 178 26.52 -8.29 -15.24
N LYS A 179 27.34 -9.26 -14.80
CA LYS A 179 26.91 -10.64 -14.53
C LYS A 179 27.24 -11.05 -13.10
N ALA A 180 26.50 -12.02 -12.58
CA ALA A 180 26.88 -12.67 -11.33
C ALA A 180 28.28 -13.24 -11.43
N GLY A 181 29.10 -13.01 -10.40
CA GLY A 181 30.49 -13.43 -10.38
C GLY A 181 31.49 -12.40 -10.91
N ASP A 182 31.06 -11.37 -11.63
CA ASP A 182 31.95 -10.29 -12.04
C ASP A 182 32.51 -9.54 -10.81
N PHE A 183 33.75 -9.08 -10.94
CA PHE A 183 34.42 -8.28 -9.94
C PHE A 183 34.37 -6.80 -10.33
N LEU A 184 33.97 -5.97 -9.39
CA LEU A 184 34.03 -4.53 -9.48
C LEU A 184 35.14 -4.00 -8.59
N THR A 185 35.78 -2.89 -8.99
CA THR A 185 36.81 -2.23 -8.20
C THR A 185 36.45 -0.78 -7.91
N LYS A 186 36.75 -0.34 -6.69
CA LYS A 186 36.64 1.10 -6.35
C LYS A 186 37.73 1.87 -7.07
N ASP A 187 37.44 3.11 -7.44
CA ASP A 187 38.35 3.96 -8.21
C ASP A 187 39.55 4.43 -7.37
N ASP A 188 39.34 4.65 -6.09
CA ASP A 188 40.28 5.25 -5.16
C ASP A 188 41.15 4.25 -4.36
N SER A 189 40.59 3.09 -4.01
CA SER A 189 41.23 2.13 -3.09
C SER A 189 41.62 0.79 -3.73
N GLY A 190 41.08 0.50 -4.92
CA GLY A 190 41.23 -0.81 -5.55
C GLY A 190 40.50 -1.95 -4.80
N GLU A 191 39.68 -1.62 -3.83
CA GLU A 191 38.84 -2.60 -3.13
C GLU A 191 37.92 -3.31 -4.13
N ARG A 192 37.78 -4.64 -3.96
CA ARG A 192 37.01 -5.50 -4.88
C ARG A 192 35.67 -5.91 -4.28
N TYR A 193 34.66 -5.90 -5.11
CA TYR A 193 33.32 -6.40 -4.80
C TYR A 193 32.91 -7.41 -5.87
N GLN A 194 32.47 -8.61 -5.46
CA GLN A 194 31.95 -9.61 -6.38
C GLN A 194 30.42 -9.47 -6.47
N ILE A 195 29.91 -9.31 -7.69
CA ILE A 195 28.47 -9.26 -7.95
C ILE A 195 27.86 -10.61 -7.63
N GLY A 196 26.92 -10.64 -6.67
CA GLY A 196 26.25 -11.88 -6.27
C GLY A 196 24.96 -11.62 -5.50
N MET A 197 24.86 -10.45 -4.85
CA MET A 197 23.65 -10.08 -4.14
C MET A 197 22.55 -9.68 -5.12
N THR A 198 21.39 -10.32 -4.99
CA THR A 198 20.21 -10.02 -5.80
C THR A 198 19.01 -9.72 -4.93
N GLN A 199 18.10 -8.90 -5.43
CA GLN A 199 16.81 -8.61 -4.79
C GLN A 199 15.73 -8.56 -5.83
N SER A 200 14.58 -9.18 -5.51
CA SER A 200 13.36 -9.06 -6.29
C SER A 200 12.59 -7.82 -5.86
N VAL A 201 12.17 -7.02 -6.83
CA VAL A 201 11.45 -5.75 -6.62
C VAL A 201 10.14 -5.79 -7.41
N GLN A 202 9.06 -5.52 -6.71
CA GLN A 202 7.74 -5.40 -7.34
C GLN A 202 7.60 -4.08 -8.08
N GLY A 203 7.09 -4.15 -9.31
CA GLY A 203 6.90 -2.97 -10.12
C GLY A 203 6.00 -3.19 -11.33
N VAL A 204 5.95 -2.17 -12.14
CA VAL A 204 5.20 -2.17 -13.41
C VAL A 204 6.09 -1.70 -14.54
N TYR A 205 5.82 -2.19 -15.74
CA TYR A 205 6.42 -1.64 -16.94
C TYR A 205 5.57 -0.48 -17.46
N ASN A 206 6.12 0.72 -17.42
CA ASN A 206 5.51 1.91 -17.99
C ASN A 206 5.98 2.07 -19.44
N ILE A 207 5.04 2.12 -20.37
CA ILE A 207 5.32 2.37 -21.78
C ILE A 207 5.11 3.86 -22.05
N ASN A 208 6.19 4.56 -22.33
CA ASN A 208 6.15 5.97 -22.66
C ASN A 208 6.84 6.21 -24.03
N ARG A 209 6.08 6.70 -25.00
CA ARG A 209 6.57 7.05 -26.36
C ARG A 209 7.43 5.96 -27.03
N GLY A 210 7.06 4.69 -26.85
CA GLY A 210 7.77 3.56 -27.44
C GLY A 210 8.91 2.98 -26.60
N TYR A 211 9.21 3.56 -25.45
CA TYR A 211 10.16 3.02 -24.49
C TYR A 211 9.43 2.37 -23.31
N THR A 212 9.89 1.20 -22.91
CA THR A 212 9.39 0.47 -21.74
C THR A 212 10.34 0.68 -20.59
N VAL A 213 9.87 1.25 -19.50
CA VAL A 213 10.66 1.49 -18.29
C VAL A 213 10.00 0.79 -17.11
N PHE A 214 10.79 0.00 -16.39
CA PHE A 214 10.36 -0.58 -15.13
C PHE A 214 10.26 0.52 -14.06
N ARG A 215 9.16 0.50 -13.31
CA ARG A 215 8.93 1.42 -12.20
C ARG A 215 8.56 0.61 -10.96
N ARG A 216 9.34 0.75 -9.90
CA ARG A 216 9.01 0.20 -8.60
C ARG A 216 7.70 0.79 -8.10
N ILE A 217 6.90 -0.02 -7.44
CA ILE A 217 5.64 0.40 -6.83
C ILE A 217 5.66 0.13 -5.33
N GLU A 218 4.89 0.92 -4.59
CA GLU A 218 4.56 0.68 -3.19
C GLU A 218 3.06 0.43 -3.12
N ILE A 219 2.66 -0.79 -2.74
CA ILE A 219 1.27 -1.20 -2.64
C ILE A 219 0.72 -0.70 -1.31
N LEU A 220 -0.31 0.12 -1.36
CA LEU A 220 -0.98 0.69 -0.20
C LEU A 220 -2.20 -0.14 0.22
N SER A 221 -2.93 -0.68 -0.74
CA SER A 221 -4.04 -1.62 -0.50
C SER A 221 -4.28 -2.50 -1.72
N SER A 222 -5.00 -3.60 -1.55
CA SER A 222 -5.34 -4.54 -2.61
C SER A 222 -6.76 -5.04 -2.47
N ASN A 223 -7.39 -5.36 -3.60
CA ASN A 223 -8.58 -6.19 -3.69
C ASN A 223 -8.36 -7.27 -4.76
N ASP A 224 -9.37 -8.05 -5.10
CA ASP A 224 -9.24 -9.18 -6.03
C ASP A 224 -8.82 -8.77 -7.45
N GLU A 225 -9.10 -7.55 -7.89
CA GLU A 225 -8.86 -7.08 -9.25
C GLU A 225 -7.73 -6.04 -9.36
N TYR A 226 -7.54 -5.20 -8.34
CA TYR A 226 -6.68 -4.03 -8.39
C TYR A 226 -5.76 -3.92 -7.19
N TYR A 227 -4.60 -3.31 -7.40
CA TYR A 227 -3.77 -2.71 -6.38
C TYR A 227 -3.99 -1.20 -6.35
N THR A 228 -4.07 -0.62 -5.17
CA THR A 228 -3.91 0.82 -4.96
C THR A 228 -2.46 1.07 -4.58
N ILE A 229 -1.75 1.79 -5.42
CA ILE A 229 -0.33 2.08 -5.25
C ILE A 229 -0.11 3.54 -4.90
N LYS A 230 0.96 3.81 -4.20
CA LYS A 230 1.39 5.17 -3.91
C LYS A 230 1.69 5.90 -5.21
N LYS A 231 1.21 7.12 -5.34
CA LYS A 231 1.58 7.97 -6.47
C LYS A 231 3.09 8.22 -6.39
N GLY A 232 3.82 7.79 -7.41
CA GLY A 232 5.26 8.02 -7.49
C GLY A 232 5.58 9.50 -7.54
N THR A 233 6.66 9.90 -6.90
CA THR A 233 7.32 11.16 -7.21
C THR A 233 8.06 10.95 -8.52
N ASP A 234 7.90 11.87 -9.45
CA ASP A 234 8.65 11.89 -10.70
C ASP A 234 10.15 11.97 -10.34
N TYR A 235 10.90 10.91 -10.68
CA TYR A 235 12.35 10.90 -10.67
C TYR A 235 12.88 11.10 -12.09
#